data_d572402c22441b6b115e6682d980598b
#
_entry.id   d572402c22441b6b115e6682d980598b
#
_cell.length_a   1.000
_cell.length_b   1.000
_cell.length_c   1.000
_cell.angle_alpha   90.00
_cell.angle_beta   90.00
_cell.angle_gamma   90.00
#
_symmetry.space_group_name_H-M   'P 1'
#
loop_
_entity.id
_entity.type
_entity.pdbx_description
1 polymer ?
#
loop_
_entity_poly.entity_id
_entity_poly.type
_entity_poly.pdbx_seq_one_letter_code
_entity_poly.pdbx_strand_id
1 'polypeptide(L)'
;GFVSPKAVEDAIKDNTILISIMTANNEIGTVEPIKEIAEIAKKHRVIFHTDAVQAIGHMKIDLQDLGVDLLSLSAHKFHGPKGVGMLYIRNGIRIDNLIHGGGQERGKRAATENLAGIAGLAKALELATENLDENIEHAKKMRNRLIEGIRKNIPYCRLNGPEDEGR
;
A
#
# COMPACT_ATOMS: atom_id res chain seq x y z
N GLY A 1 2.92 -15.95 3.46
CA GLY A 1 3.31 -14.57 3.13
C GLY A 1 2.74 -13.54 4.10
N PHE A 2 2.16 -13.99 5.20
CA PHE A 2 1.62 -13.10 6.24
C PHE A 2 2.69 -12.74 7.27
N VAL A 3 2.83 -11.46 7.58
CA VAL A 3 3.77 -10.94 8.57
C VAL A 3 3.07 -10.80 9.91
N SER A 4 3.48 -11.58 10.91
CA SER A 4 2.91 -11.50 12.26
C SER A 4 3.31 -10.18 12.94
N PRO A 5 2.35 -9.42 13.52
CA PRO A 5 2.66 -8.23 14.33
C PRO A 5 3.66 -8.52 15.45
N LYS A 6 3.51 -9.68 16.11
CA LYS A 6 4.46 -10.13 17.13
C LYS A 6 5.88 -10.30 16.61
N ALA A 7 6.05 -10.89 15.42
CA ALA A 7 7.38 -11.03 14.81
C ALA A 7 8.01 -9.68 14.47
N VAL A 8 7.20 -8.69 14.06
CA VAL A 8 7.67 -7.32 13.86
C VAL A 8 8.14 -6.70 15.16
N GLU A 9 7.33 -6.83 16.23
CA GLU A 9 7.70 -6.30 17.54
C GLU A 9 9.01 -6.92 18.06
N ASP A 10 9.17 -8.24 17.96
CA ASP A 10 10.36 -8.96 18.38
C ASP A 10 11.62 -8.60 17.56
N ALA A 11 11.45 -8.10 16.33
CA ALA A 11 12.56 -7.67 15.48
C ALA A 11 13.05 -6.24 15.76
N ILE A 12 12.30 -5.43 16.51
CA ILE A 12 12.67 -4.06 16.85
C ILE A 12 13.89 -4.05 17.77
N LYS A 13 14.87 -3.22 17.44
CA LYS A 13 16.10 -3.02 18.22
C LYS A 13 16.23 -1.56 18.62
N ASP A 14 17.13 -1.24 19.55
CA ASP A 14 17.38 0.13 20.03
C ASP A 14 17.76 1.11 18.91
N ASN A 15 18.35 0.62 17.81
CA ASN A 15 18.73 1.39 16.64
C ASN A 15 17.74 1.28 15.46
N THR A 16 16.56 0.70 15.64
CA THR A 16 15.53 0.65 14.62
C THR A 16 14.89 2.04 14.46
N ILE A 17 15.01 2.63 13.29
CA ILE A 17 14.48 3.98 12.99
C ILE A 17 13.26 3.95 12.07
N LEU A 18 13.08 2.88 11.32
CA LEU A 18 12.01 2.74 10.33
C LEU A 18 11.57 1.28 10.24
N ILE A 19 10.25 1.08 10.20
CA ILE A 19 9.62 -0.16 9.76
C ILE A 19 8.97 0.13 8.41
N SER A 20 9.15 -0.75 7.42
CA SER A 20 8.53 -0.61 6.10
C SER A 20 7.97 -1.96 5.66
N ILE A 21 6.65 -2.04 5.52
CA ILE A 21 5.92 -3.26 5.16
C ILE A 21 4.84 -2.89 4.14
N MET A 22 4.69 -3.67 3.08
CA MET A 22 3.65 -3.45 2.08
C MET A 22 2.24 -3.75 2.65
N THR A 23 1.24 -2.99 2.22
CA THR A 23 -0.15 -3.24 2.63
C THR A 23 -0.70 -4.52 2.02
N ALA A 24 -0.42 -4.76 0.75
CA ALA A 24 -0.85 -5.95 0.03
C ALA A 24 0.24 -6.44 -0.92
N ASN A 25 0.41 -7.76 -0.99
CA ASN A 25 1.43 -8.36 -1.84
C ASN A 25 0.95 -8.46 -3.30
N ASN A 26 1.81 -8.09 -4.24
CA ASN A 26 1.50 -8.03 -5.66
C ASN A 26 1.47 -9.40 -6.37
N GLU A 27 1.95 -10.46 -5.76
CA GLU A 27 2.01 -11.80 -6.38
C GLU A 27 0.97 -12.75 -5.79
N ILE A 28 0.93 -12.86 -4.47
CA ILE A 28 0.06 -13.82 -3.78
C ILE A 28 -1.18 -13.18 -3.15
N GLY A 29 -1.30 -11.85 -3.20
CA GLY A 29 -2.46 -11.10 -2.74
C GLY A 29 -2.62 -10.99 -1.22
N THR A 30 -1.64 -11.45 -0.43
CA THR A 30 -1.71 -11.34 1.04
C THR A 30 -1.87 -9.89 1.47
N VAL A 31 -2.85 -9.61 2.33
CA VAL A 31 -3.05 -8.32 2.97
C VAL A 31 -2.44 -8.36 4.36
N GLU A 32 -1.56 -7.42 4.65
CA GLU A 32 -0.81 -7.38 5.91
C GLU A 32 -1.56 -6.60 7.02
N PRO A 33 -1.36 -6.93 8.29
CA PRO A 33 -2.03 -6.29 9.43
C PRO A 33 -1.41 -4.93 9.75
N ILE A 34 -1.56 -3.97 8.83
CA ILE A 34 -0.88 -2.66 8.89
C ILE A 34 -1.25 -1.86 10.12
N LYS A 35 -2.52 -1.90 10.53
CA LYS A 35 -3.00 -1.17 11.70
C LYS A 35 -2.33 -1.64 13.00
N GLU A 36 -2.29 -2.95 13.21
CA GLU A 36 -1.65 -3.55 14.39
C GLU A 36 -0.15 -3.28 14.41
N ILE A 37 0.50 -3.33 13.25
CA ILE A 37 1.93 -3.00 13.12
C ILE A 37 2.17 -1.51 13.37
N ALA A 38 1.27 -0.62 12.92
CA ALA A 38 1.35 0.81 13.19
C ALA A 38 1.26 1.12 14.70
N GLU A 39 0.38 0.41 15.43
CA GLU A 39 0.27 0.53 16.90
C GLU A 39 1.58 0.11 17.59
N ILE A 40 2.20 -0.98 17.13
CA ILE A 40 3.51 -1.44 17.63
C ILE A 40 4.59 -0.40 17.35
N ALA A 41 4.70 0.08 16.12
CA ALA A 41 5.67 1.10 15.72
C ALA A 41 5.53 2.36 16.59
N LYS A 42 4.30 2.83 16.81
CA LYS A 42 3.99 3.97 17.67
C LYS A 42 4.41 3.72 19.13
N LYS A 43 4.12 2.55 19.69
CA LYS A 43 4.53 2.16 21.05
C LYS A 43 6.04 2.22 21.22
N HIS A 44 6.80 1.78 20.22
CA HIS A 44 8.26 1.79 20.21
C HIS A 44 8.88 3.09 19.68
N ARG A 45 8.07 4.09 19.27
CA ARG A 45 8.51 5.37 18.70
C ARG A 45 9.36 5.20 17.44
N VAL A 46 9.06 4.19 16.64
CA VAL A 46 9.67 3.91 15.34
C VAL A 46 8.77 4.44 14.23
N ILE A 47 9.32 5.09 13.23
CA ILE A 47 8.55 5.56 12.06
C ILE A 47 8.04 4.35 11.28
N PHE A 48 6.78 4.38 10.87
CA PHE A 48 6.18 3.32 10.08
C PHE A 48 5.77 3.79 8.69
N HIS A 49 6.35 3.16 7.68
CA HIS A 49 6.01 3.30 6.27
C HIS A 49 5.26 2.07 5.77
N THR A 50 4.24 2.27 4.99
CA THR A 50 3.62 1.20 4.20
C THR A 50 3.68 1.49 2.70
N ASP A 51 4.06 0.49 1.92
CA ASP A 51 3.85 0.50 0.48
C ASP A 51 2.42 0.05 0.19
N ALA A 52 1.57 1.00 -0.22
CA ALA A 52 0.18 0.76 -0.54
C ALA A 52 -0.09 0.71 -2.06
N VAL A 53 0.95 0.52 -2.86
CA VAL A 53 0.87 0.49 -4.33
C VAL A 53 -0.15 -0.52 -4.83
N GLN A 54 -0.31 -1.67 -4.17
CA GLN A 54 -1.29 -2.69 -4.53
C GLN A 54 -2.63 -2.56 -3.79
N ALA A 55 -2.74 -1.67 -2.82
CA ALA A 55 -3.93 -1.51 -1.99
C ALA A 55 -4.84 -0.37 -2.47
N ILE A 56 -4.25 0.75 -2.89
CA ILE A 56 -5.00 1.92 -3.35
C ILE A 56 -5.83 1.58 -4.60
N GLY A 57 -7.14 1.88 -4.53
CA GLY A 57 -8.10 1.56 -5.58
C GLY A 57 -8.60 0.11 -5.57
N HIS A 58 -8.09 -0.73 -4.65
CA HIS A 58 -8.46 -2.15 -4.53
C HIS A 58 -8.99 -2.52 -3.15
N MET A 59 -8.79 -1.66 -2.15
CA MET A 59 -9.35 -1.81 -0.81
C MET A 59 -9.58 -0.44 -0.17
N LYS A 60 -10.40 -0.39 0.88
CA LYS A 60 -10.63 0.85 1.63
C LYS A 60 -9.39 1.22 2.43
N ILE A 61 -8.90 2.44 2.24
CA ILE A 61 -7.76 2.98 2.97
C ILE A 61 -8.19 4.28 3.65
N ASP A 62 -8.14 4.28 4.97
CA ASP A 62 -8.27 5.49 5.80
C ASP A 62 -6.95 5.71 6.54
N LEU A 63 -6.25 6.78 6.18
CA LEU A 63 -4.94 7.10 6.75
C LEU A 63 -4.99 7.39 8.25
N GLN A 64 -6.12 7.89 8.75
CA GLN A 64 -6.29 8.17 10.18
C GLN A 64 -6.47 6.88 10.96
N ASP A 65 -7.26 5.95 10.41
CA ASP A 65 -7.50 4.65 11.03
C ASP A 65 -6.27 3.73 10.96
N LEU A 66 -5.56 3.71 9.82
CA LEU A 66 -4.34 2.91 9.66
C LEU A 66 -3.20 3.33 10.60
N GLY A 67 -3.13 4.62 10.94
CA GLY A 67 -2.12 5.11 11.88
C GLY A 67 -0.68 5.15 11.34
N VAL A 68 -0.44 4.96 10.03
CA VAL A 68 0.89 5.00 9.42
C VAL A 68 1.49 6.40 9.37
N ASP A 69 2.80 6.52 9.39
CA ASP A 69 3.52 7.79 9.28
C ASP A 69 3.82 8.17 7.83
N LEU A 70 4.09 7.18 7.02
CA LEU A 70 4.41 7.30 5.60
C LEU A 70 3.62 6.28 4.79
N LEU A 71 3.13 6.67 3.61
CA LEU A 71 2.49 5.76 2.68
C LEU A 71 2.87 6.10 1.24
N SER A 72 3.35 5.12 0.49
CA SER A 72 3.64 5.26 -0.94
C SER A 72 2.56 4.63 -1.81
N LEU A 73 2.28 5.27 -2.94
CA LEU A 73 1.39 4.76 -3.98
C LEU A 73 1.90 5.10 -5.39
N SER A 74 1.37 4.39 -6.40
CA SER A 74 1.72 4.59 -7.80
C SER A 74 0.47 4.64 -8.68
N ALA A 75 0.30 5.72 -9.44
CA ALA A 75 -0.93 5.99 -10.19
C ALA A 75 -1.32 4.88 -11.17
N HIS A 76 -0.34 4.26 -11.85
CA HIS A 76 -0.61 3.23 -12.85
C HIS A 76 -1.25 1.95 -12.29
N LYS A 77 -1.31 1.78 -10.98
CA LYS A 77 -1.94 0.62 -10.33
C LYS A 77 -3.46 0.78 -10.17
N PHE A 78 -3.95 2.01 -10.27
CA PHE A 78 -5.39 2.32 -10.27
C PHE A 78 -5.78 3.15 -11.51
N HIS A 79 -5.25 2.75 -12.67
CA HIS A 79 -5.57 3.30 -14.01
C HIS A 79 -5.11 4.74 -14.27
N GLY A 80 -4.26 5.30 -13.42
CA GLY A 80 -3.63 6.60 -13.63
C GLY A 80 -2.40 6.53 -14.56
N PRO A 81 -1.76 7.69 -14.83
CA PRO A 81 -0.59 7.75 -15.67
C PRO A 81 0.61 6.99 -15.11
N LYS A 82 1.43 6.41 -15.99
CA LYS A 82 2.74 5.88 -15.64
C LYS A 82 3.72 7.00 -15.31
N GLY A 83 4.70 6.72 -14.45
CA GLY A 83 5.77 7.67 -14.11
C GLY A 83 5.37 8.73 -13.08
N VAL A 84 4.23 8.57 -12.40
CA VAL A 84 3.78 9.42 -11.30
C VAL A 84 3.32 8.58 -10.11
N GLY A 85 3.68 9.01 -8.92
CA GLY A 85 3.28 8.42 -7.65
C GLY A 85 3.23 9.49 -6.57
N MET A 86 2.86 9.09 -5.36
CA MET A 86 2.76 10.00 -4.21
C MET A 86 3.36 9.33 -2.97
N LEU A 87 3.97 10.14 -2.15
CA LEU A 87 4.34 9.79 -0.78
C LEU A 87 3.50 10.64 0.18
N TYR A 88 2.63 10.00 0.96
CA TYR A 88 2.01 10.63 2.11
C TYR A 88 3.02 10.70 3.25
N ILE A 89 3.07 11.86 3.89
CA ILE A 89 3.93 12.12 5.05
C ILE A 89 3.05 12.74 6.13
N ARG A 90 2.91 12.05 7.27
CA ARG A 90 2.17 12.57 8.42
C ARG A 90 2.76 13.88 8.92
N ASN A 91 1.92 14.79 9.35
CA ASN A 91 2.37 16.04 9.95
C ASN A 91 3.29 15.77 11.16
N GLY A 92 4.44 16.45 11.17
CA GLY A 92 5.47 16.28 12.21
C GLY A 92 6.59 15.30 11.84
N ILE A 93 6.39 14.41 10.85
CA ILE A 93 7.47 13.54 10.35
C ILE A 93 8.41 14.36 9.46
N ARG A 94 9.70 14.22 9.71
CA ARG A 94 10.78 14.84 8.91
C ARG A 94 11.47 13.78 8.08
N ILE A 95 11.67 14.09 6.82
CA ILE A 95 12.45 13.28 5.88
C ILE A 95 13.46 14.18 5.19
N ASP A 96 14.64 13.66 4.90
CA ASP A 96 15.64 14.32 4.09
C ASP A 96 15.35 14.12 2.60
N ASN A 97 15.81 15.09 1.79
CA ASN A 97 15.63 15.03 0.35
C ASN A 97 16.60 14.03 -0.28
N LEU A 98 16.05 13.14 -1.11
CA LEU A 98 16.87 12.29 -1.98
C LEU A 98 17.32 13.07 -3.24
N ILE A 99 16.43 13.92 -3.79
CA ILE A 99 16.70 14.73 -4.97
C ILE A 99 16.85 16.18 -4.53
N HIS A 100 18.08 16.70 -4.65
CA HIS A 100 18.44 18.06 -4.27
C HIS A 100 18.28 19.05 -5.43
N GLY A 101 17.99 20.31 -5.14
CA GLY A 101 17.84 21.40 -6.12
C GLY A 101 16.89 22.49 -5.65
N GLY A 102 15.87 22.83 -6.43
CA GLY A 102 14.88 23.85 -6.09
C GLY A 102 13.94 23.45 -4.93
N GLY A 103 13.10 24.39 -4.51
CA GLY A 103 12.21 24.24 -3.34
C GLY A 103 10.85 23.60 -3.64
N GLN A 104 10.70 22.87 -4.73
CA GLN A 104 9.44 22.22 -5.09
C GLN A 104 9.02 21.21 -4.01
N GLU A 105 7.75 20.82 -4.02
CA GLU A 105 7.17 19.91 -3.04
C GLU A 105 7.48 20.32 -1.58
N ARG A 106 7.39 21.62 -1.29
CA ARG A 106 7.74 22.21 0.02
C ARG A 106 9.19 21.92 0.44
N GLY A 107 10.11 21.92 -0.55
CA GLY A 107 11.51 21.61 -0.33
C GLY A 107 11.85 20.13 -0.14
N LYS A 108 10.90 19.20 -0.36
CA LYS A 108 11.13 17.78 -0.12
C LYS A 108 11.56 17.01 -1.36
N ARG A 109 11.26 17.51 -2.54
CA ARG A 109 11.60 16.87 -3.81
C ARG A 109 11.80 17.95 -4.88
N ALA A 110 13.01 18.16 -5.28
CA ALA A 110 13.36 19.15 -6.31
C ALA A 110 12.94 18.69 -7.72
N ALA A 111 12.93 19.57 -8.64
CA ALA A 111 12.53 19.55 -10.04
C ALA A 111 11.07 19.98 -10.25
N THR A 112 10.81 20.55 -11.44
CA THR A 112 9.49 21.03 -11.87
C THR A 112 8.45 19.93 -11.77
N GLU A 113 7.29 20.27 -11.22
CA GLU A 113 6.21 19.33 -10.99
C GLU A 113 5.61 18.83 -12.32
N ASN A 114 5.34 17.55 -12.39
CA ASN A 114 4.63 16.93 -13.50
C ASN A 114 3.12 17.17 -13.35
N LEU A 115 2.66 18.39 -13.63
CA LEU A 115 1.27 18.80 -13.39
C LEU A 115 0.25 17.89 -14.09
N ALA A 116 0.53 17.49 -15.33
CA ALA A 116 -0.35 16.59 -16.08
C ALA A 116 -0.46 15.20 -15.40
N GLY A 117 0.67 14.65 -14.97
CA GLY A 117 0.72 13.39 -14.24
C GLY A 117 0.02 13.47 -12.89
N ILE A 118 0.23 14.56 -12.14
CA ILE A 118 -0.40 14.79 -10.83
C ILE A 118 -1.93 14.91 -10.97
N ALA A 119 -2.41 15.71 -11.94
CA ALA A 119 -3.84 15.82 -12.21
C ALA A 119 -4.47 14.50 -12.64
N GLY A 120 -3.76 13.73 -13.49
CA GLY A 120 -4.18 12.40 -13.92
C GLY A 120 -4.21 11.39 -12.76
N LEU A 121 -3.23 11.43 -11.84
CA LEU A 121 -3.23 10.62 -10.62
C LEU A 121 -4.44 10.94 -9.73
N ALA A 122 -4.69 12.24 -9.49
CA ALA A 122 -5.81 12.67 -8.64
C ALA A 122 -7.16 12.22 -9.23
N LYS A 123 -7.36 12.40 -10.55
CA LYS A 123 -8.60 11.96 -11.20
C LYS A 123 -8.76 10.44 -11.21
N ALA A 124 -7.67 9.70 -11.43
CA ALA A 124 -7.70 8.24 -11.36
C ALA A 124 -8.05 7.73 -9.95
N LEU A 125 -7.52 8.37 -8.90
CA LEU A 125 -7.84 8.04 -7.52
C LEU A 125 -9.32 8.29 -7.20
N GLU A 126 -9.86 9.44 -7.61
CA GLU A 126 -11.27 9.77 -7.48
C GLU A 126 -12.16 8.69 -8.12
N LEU A 127 -11.90 8.36 -9.39
CA LEU A 127 -12.66 7.34 -10.13
C LEU A 127 -12.53 5.94 -9.52
N ALA A 128 -11.34 5.57 -9.04
CA ALA A 128 -11.11 4.26 -8.43
C ALA A 128 -11.86 4.10 -7.10
N THR A 129 -12.19 5.21 -6.41
CA THR A 129 -12.91 5.19 -5.13
C THR A 129 -14.42 5.36 -5.27
N GLU A 130 -14.94 5.88 -6.38
CA GLU A 130 -16.39 6.10 -6.60
C GLU A 130 -17.21 4.80 -6.48
N ASN A 131 -16.74 3.70 -7.07
CA ASN A 131 -17.45 2.40 -7.09
C ASN A 131 -16.59 1.29 -6.44
N LEU A 132 -15.84 1.64 -5.41
CA LEU A 132 -14.83 0.75 -4.83
C LEU A 132 -15.42 -0.57 -4.34
N ASP A 133 -16.55 -0.54 -3.63
CA ASP A 133 -17.18 -1.74 -3.07
C ASP A 133 -17.65 -2.70 -4.17
N GLU A 134 -18.28 -2.19 -5.23
CA GLU A 134 -18.72 -2.99 -6.38
C GLU A 134 -17.53 -3.63 -7.10
N ASN A 135 -16.47 -2.86 -7.28
CA ASN A 135 -15.24 -3.34 -7.94
C ASN A 135 -14.55 -4.44 -7.11
N ILE A 136 -14.48 -4.27 -5.79
CA ILE A 136 -13.95 -5.28 -4.86
C ILE A 136 -14.76 -6.59 -4.98
N GLU A 137 -16.08 -6.50 -4.87
CA GLU A 137 -16.95 -7.68 -4.95
C GLU A 137 -16.85 -8.39 -6.32
N HIS A 138 -16.80 -7.61 -7.41
CA HIS A 138 -16.61 -8.18 -8.74
C HIS A 138 -15.26 -8.91 -8.85
N ALA A 139 -14.18 -8.28 -8.42
CA ALA A 139 -12.83 -8.88 -8.46
C ALA A 139 -12.75 -10.17 -7.63
N LYS A 140 -13.30 -10.15 -6.40
CA LYS A 140 -13.40 -11.34 -5.53
C LYS A 140 -14.15 -12.47 -6.20
N LYS A 141 -15.31 -12.20 -6.80
CA LYS A 141 -16.13 -13.19 -7.52
C LYS A 141 -15.36 -13.82 -8.68
N MET A 142 -14.66 -13.01 -9.48
CA MET A 142 -13.88 -13.51 -10.63
C MET A 142 -12.69 -14.34 -10.17
N ARG A 143 -11.96 -13.85 -9.17
CA ARG A 143 -10.83 -14.58 -8.53
C ARG A 143 -11.27 -15.95 -8.01
N ASN A 144 -12.32 -15.98 -7.22
CA ASN A 144 -12.81 -17.23 -6.62
C ASN A 144 -13.26 -18.23 -7.68
N ARG A 145 -14.00 -17.78 -8.71
CA ARG A 145 -14.38 -18.61 -9.84
C ARG A 145 -13.18 -19.20 -10.58
N LEU A 146 -12.10 -18.41 -10.74
CA LEU A 146 -10.87 -18.90 -11.38
C LEU A 146 -10.19 -19.96 -10.51
N ILE A 147 -10.03 -19.71 -9.21
CA ILE A 147 -9.42 -20.65 -8.27
C ILE A 147 -10.19 -21.98 -8.24
N GLU A 148 -11.51 -21.93 -8.10
CA GLU A 148 -12.36 -23.12 -8.09
C GLU A 148 -12.27 -23.89 -9.42
N GLY A 149 -12.30 -23.16 -10.54
CA GLY A 149 -12.16 -23.77 -11.87
C GLY A 149 -10.82 -24.46 -12.07
N ILE A 150 -9.71 -23.86 -11.62
CA ILE A 150 -8.38 -24.46 -11.69
C ILE A 150 -8.32 -25.73 -10.81
N ARG A 151 -8.75 -25.64 -9.55
CA ARG A 151 -8.74 -26.76 -8.60
C ARG A 151 -9.56 -27.95 -9.09
N LYS A 152 -10.70 -27.68 -9.74
CA LYS A 152 -11.59 -28.72 -10.26
C LYS A 152 -11.04 -29.43 -11.47
N ASN A 153 -10.33 -28.74 -12.34
CA ASN A 153 -9.97 -29.25 -13.66
C ASN A 153 -8.49 -29.57 -13.83
N ILE A 154 -7.61 -29.08 -12.96
CA ILE A 154 -6.16 -29.28 -13.06
C ILE A 154 -5.67 -30.05 -11.83
N PRO A 155 -5.18 -31.29 -11.98
CA PRO A 155 -4.61 -32.05 -10.88
C PRO A 155 -3.26 -31.46 -10.42
N TYR A 156 -2.89 -31.72 -9.17
CA TYR A 156 -1.60 -31.36 -8.57
C TYR A 156 -1.32 -29.83 -8.51
N CYS A 157 -2.36 -29.00 -8.60
CA CYS A 157 -2.22 -27.55 -8.38
C CYS A 157 -2.33 -27.20 -6.89
N ARG A 158 -1.61 -26.16 -6.48
CA ARG A 158 -1.69 -25.57 -5.13
C ARG A 158 -1.82 -24.06 -5.25
N LEU A 159 -2.69 -23.49 -4.43
CA LEU A 159 -2.80 -22.05 -4.30
C LEU A 159 -1.65 -21.53 -3.41
N ASN A 160 -0.99 -20.46 -3.82
CA ASN A 160 -0.07 -19.71 -3.00
C ASN A 160 -0.79 -18.50 -2.38
N GLY A 161 -0.50 -18.22 -1.12
CA GLY A 161 -1.17 -17.16 -0.36
C GLY A 161 -2.41 -17.63 0.40
N PRO A 162 -3.09 -16.73 1.11
CA PRO A 162 -4.28 -17.04 1.89
C PRO A 162 -5.47 -17.40 0.99
N GLU A 163 -6.41 -18.18 1.53
CA GLU A 163 -7.59 -18.66 0.78
C GLU A 163 -8.83 -17.79 0.99
N ASP A 164 -8.84 -16.98 2.02
CA ASP A 164 -10.00 -16.24 2.53
C ASP A 164 -9.78 -14.71 2.54
N GLU A 165 -10.26 -14.06 3.59
CA GLU A 165 -10.25 -12.60 3.75
C GLU A 165 -8.85 -11.97 3.87
N GLY A 166 -7.78 -12.76 3.98
CA GLY A 166 -6.39 -12.29 4.01
C GLY A 166 -5.85 -11.87 2.64
N ARG A 167 -6.72 -11.67 1.62
CA ARG A 167 -6.35 -11.15 0.29
C ARG A 167 -7.48 -10.38 -0.38
#